data_149f16d3ba93926ff9ff83ae92acb66c
#
_entry.id   149f16d3ba93926ff9ff83ae92acb66c
#
_cell.length_a   1.000
_cell.length_b   1.000
_cell.length_c   1.000
_cell.angle_alpha   90.00
_cell.angle_beta   90.00
_cell.angle_gamma   90.00
#
_symmetry.space_group_name_H-M   'P 1'
#
loop_
_entity.id
_entity.type
_entity.pdbx_description
1 polymer ?
#
loop_
_entity_poly.entity_id
_entity_poly.type
_entity_poly.pdbx_seq_one_letter_code
_entity_poly.pdbx_strand_id
1 'polypeptide(L)'
;MDTIEDGYGINLMQLATFAMDVYGNDPCVEFMPKVKQSDSIDEKNILLIARMHKAISVIQFKIEAQLIKKYPHWKMNHRLLYEMIDYKNGTINLSGKEYKLTSCNFPTIDPKHPDVLTQEEQALMERLHHSFTVSEKLREHILLQLRHGCMYKVVNNNLLYHASIPLNEDGTLREVEIDPKNFAKGKDLLHKLGMIIRRAFQPQTENNKEREYAIDYFLYLWCGPDSPLFDKAAMTTFERYFLKEKETHHEEKGFYFKFREREDIADLIMEEFDVNSTTGHIINGHVPVHVNKGEKPIKANGKLMVIDGGFSEAYHKETGIAGYTLIYHSRGFELVQHEPFASEEEAIKRGTDIVGTTQIVELNQRRLKVADTDKGTELKLQIEALEELLYAYLHGFLAESEKKNPPKI
;
A
#
# COMPACT_ATOMS: atom_id res chain seq x y z
N MET A 1 8.06 -9.86 13.22
CA MET A 1 7.45 -10.93 14.02
C MET A 1 6.66 -10.34 15.18
N ASP A 2 7.22 -9.48 15.97
CA ASP A 2 6.57 -8.86 17.14
C ASP A 2 5.19 -8.28 16.84
N THR A 3 5.04 -7.56 15.73
CA THR A 3 3.72 -7.04 15.31
C THR A 3 2.68 -8.15 15.07
N ILE A 4 3.10 -9.32 14.58
CA ILE A 4 2.20 -10.45 14.30
C ILE A 4 1.87 -11.19 15.60
N GLU A 5 2.87 -11.51 16.41
CA GLU A 5 2.70 -12.27 17.66
C GLU A 5 2.15 -11.37 18.77
N ASP A 6 2.83 -10.29 19.13
CA ASP A 6 2.43 -9.40 20.22
C ASP A 6 1.29 -8.47 19.83
N GLY A 7 1.30 -8.02 18.57
CA GLY A 7 0.28 -7.10 18.04
C GLY A 7 -1.08 -7.76 17.82
N TYR A 8 -1.11 -8.95 17.21
CA TYR A 8 -2.33 -9.63 16.77
C TYR A 8 -2.58 -11.00 17.44
N GLY A 9 -1.67 -11.48 18.30
CA GLY A 9 -1.77 -12.75 18.98
C GLY A 9 -1.66 -13.96 18.04
N ILE A 10 -1.01 -13.81 16.89
CA ILE A 10 -0.85 -14.86 15.88
C ILE A 10 0.42 -15.64 16.17
N ASN A 11 0.28 -16.91 16.55
CA ASN A 11 1.41 -17.75 16.93
C ASN A 11 2.19 -18.23 15.71
N LEU A 12 3.49 -17.95 15.67
CA LEU A 12 4.43 -18.34 14.61
C LEU A 12 5.25 -19.60 14.96
N MET A 13 4.99 -20.30 16.06
CA MET A 13 5.74 -21.49 16.49
C MET A 13 5.81 -22.57 15.41
N GLN A 14 4.75 -22.74 14.62
CA GLN A 14 4.72 -23.74 13.56
C GLN A 14 5.64 -23.37 12.38
N LEU A 15 5.73 -22.06 12.07
CA LEU A 15 6.71 -21.55 11.11
C LEU A 15 8.13 -21.75 11.64
N ALA A 16 8.36 -21.52 12.93
CA ALA A 16 9.66 -21.75 13.59
C ALA A 16 10.05 -23.25 13.51
N THR A 17 9.13 -24.16 13.83
CA THR A 17 9.36 -25.60 13.73
C THR A 17 9.70 -26.02 12.29
N PHE A 18 8.87 -25.65 11.33
CA PHE A 18 9.10 -25.94 9.92
C PHE A 18 10.46 -25.39 9.44
N ALA A 19 10.80 -24.16 9.82
CA ALA A 19 12.07 -23.53 9.45
C ALA A 19 13.27 -24.27 10.04
N MET A 20 13.15 -24.80 11.26
CA MET A 20 14.20 -25.63 11.87
C MET A 20 14.34 -26.99 11.22
N ASP A 21 13.24 -27.62 10.85
CA ASP A 21 13.25 -28.94 10.19
C ASP A 21 13.87 -28.84 8.79
N VAL A 22 13.55 -27.80 8.02
CA VAL A 22 13.99 -27.64 6.63
C VAL A 22 15.33 -26.94 6.52
N TYR A 23 15.57 -25.88 7.30
CA TYR A 23 16.75 -25.01 7.22
C TYR A 23 17.64 -25.06 8.47
N GLY A 24 17.50 -26.07 9.32
CA GLY A 24 18.22 -26.17 10.60
C GLY A 24 19.75 -26.12 10.46
N ASN A 25 20.28 -26.60 9.33
CA ASN A 25 21.71 -26.57 9.01
C ASN A 25 22.12 -25.43 8.06
N ASP A 26 21.16 -24.59 7.63
CA ASP A 26 21.42 -23.45 6.74
C ASP A 26 21.77 -22.21 7.60
N PRO A 27 22.89 -21.53 7.31
CA PRO A 27 23.23 -20.28 8.00
C PRO A 27 22.31 -19.10 7.61
N CYS A 28 21.51 -19.22 6.56
CA CYS A 28 20.55 -18.21 6.05
C CYS A 28 21.12 -16.78 6.05
N VAL A 29 22.37 -16.61 5.60
CA VAL A 29 23.11 -15.33 5.70
C VAL A 29 22.39 -14.21 4.97
N GLU A 30 21.73 -14.54 3.86
CA GLU A 30 20.95 -13.61 3.03
C GLU A 30 19.68 -13.07 3.71
N PHE A 31 19.22 -13.74 4.77
CA PHE A 31 18.02 -13.38 5.55
C PHE A 31 18.32 -12.88 6.96
N MET A 32 19.60 -12.72 7.31
CA MET A 32 19.99 -12.26 8.65
C MET A 32 19.44 -10.85 8.92
N PRO A 33 18.65 -10.67 9.97
CA PRO A 33 18.11 -9.36 10.32
C PRO A 33 19.22 -8.42 10.77
N LYS A 34 19.07 -7.13 10.46
CA LYS A 34 19.93 -6.08 11.01
C LYS A 34 19.43 -5.72 12.41
N VAL A 35 20.16 -6.15 13.43
CA VAL A 35 19.84 -5.90 14.83
C VAL A 35 20.58 -4.64 15.29
N LYS A 36 19.93 -3.76 16.05
CA LYS A 36 20.60 -2.63 16.70
C LYS A 36 21.45 -3.14 17.88
N GLN A 37 22.58 -2.49 18.12
CA GLN A 37 23.46 -2.84 19.27
C GLN A 37 22.77 -2.70 20.64
N SER A 38 21.70 -1.93 20.73
CA SER A 38 20.87 -1.79 21.95
C SER A 38 19.96 -2.98 22.22
N ASP A 39 19.69 -3.82 21.22
CA ASP A 39 18.75 -4.91 21.35
C ASP A 39 19.49 -6.15 21.83
N SER A 40 19.23 -6.56 23.07
CA SER A 40 19.82 -7.76 23.69
C SER A 40 19.16 -9.05 23.17
N ILE A 41 19.20 -9.29 21.85
CA ILE A 41 18.64 -10.49 21.23
C ILE A 41 19.73 -11.58 21.19
N ASP A 42 19.41 -12.77 21.68
CA ASP A 42 20.30 -13.93 21.60
C ASP A 42 20.59 -14.30 20.12
N GLU A 43 21.85 -14.57 19.79
CA GLU A 43 22.27 -14.99 18.45
C GLU A 43 21.49 -16.19 17.91
N LYS A 44 21.07 -17.12 18.78
CA LYS A 44 20.23 -18.26 18.42
C LYS A 44 18.85 -17.83 17.91
N ASN A 45 18.27 -16.80 18.50
CA ASN A 45 17.00 -16.23 18.08
C ASN A 45 17.14 -15.49 16.77
N ILE A 46 18.23 -14.78 16.54
CA ILE A 46 18.54 -14.11 15.27
C ILE A 46 18.60 -15.13 14.14
N LEU A 47 19.30 -16.24 14.33
CA LEU A 47 19.40 -17.29 13.33
C LEU A 47 18.06 -17.99 13.08
N LEU A 48 17.26 -18.21 14.12
CA LEU A 48 15.91 -18.76 13.97
C LEU A 48 15.04 -17.82 13.15
N ILE A 49 15.07 -16.52 13.41
CA ILE A 49 14.34 -15.50 12.64
C ILE A 49 14.77 -15.52 11.17
N ALA A 50 16.05 -15.61 10.87
CA ALA A 50 16.57 -15.70 9.52
C ALA A 50 16.03 -16.94 8.79
N ARG A 51 16.02 -18.11 9.44
CA ARG A 51 15.45 -19.34 8.90
C ARG A 51 13.96 -19.26 8.66
N MET A 52 13.20 -18.70 9.59
CA MET A 52 11.76 -18.46 9.44
C MET A 52 11.47 -17.52 8.27
N HIS A 53 12.29 -16.47 8.11
CA HIS A 53 12.16 -15.52 7.01
C HIS A 53 12.45 -16.20 5.67
N LYS A 54 13.52 -16.99 5.57
CA LYS A 54 13.83 -17.78 4.35
C LYS A 54 12.68 -18.74 4.03
N ALA A 55 12.20 -19.49 5.01
CA ALA A 55 11.13 -20.47 4.84
C ALA A 55 9.87 -19.85 4.26
N ILE A 56 9.37 -18.78 4.86
CA ILE A 56 8.13 -18.11 4.38
C ILE A 56 8.34 -17.41 3.05
N SER A 57 9.53 -16.85 2.76
CA SER A 57 9.84 -16.23 1.48
C SER A 57 9.89 -17.25 0.33
N VAL A 58 10.45 -18.44 0.57
CA VAL A 58 10.44 -19.51 -0.44
C VAL A 58 9.01 -19.93 -0.77
N ILE A 59 8.17 -20.11 0.24
CA ILE A 59 6.73 -20.43 0.04
C ILE A 59 6.02 -19.28 -0.69
N GLN A 60 6.27 -18.03 -0.33
CA GLN A 60 5.70 -16.85 -0.98
C GLN A 60 5.97 -16.86 -2.48
N PHE A 61 7.22 -17.03 -2.91
CA PHE A 61 7.56 -17.04 -4.35
C PHE A 61 6.94 -18.22 -5.11
N LYS A 62 6.71 -19.37 -4.46
CA LYS A 62 5.94 -20.48 -5.06
C LYS A 62 4.48 -20.07 -5.29
N ILE A 63 3.82 -19.48 -4.30
CA ILE A 63 2.42 -19.03 -4.39
C ILE A 63 2.29 -17.92 -5.44
N GLU A 64 3.23 -16.95 -5.46
CA GLU A 64 3.27 -15.91 -6.49
C GLU A 64 3.33 -16.52 -7.89
N ALA A 65 4.20 -17.51 -8.12
CA ALA A 65 4.32 -18.17 -9.40
C ALA A 65 3.02 -18.91 -9.80
N GLN A 66 2.36 -19.58 -8.86
CA GLN A 66 1.06 -20.21 -9.11
C GLN A 66 -0.01 -19.20 -9.55
N LEU A 67 -0.10 -18.05 -8.87
CA LEU A 67 -1.06 -16.99 -9.22
C LEU A 67 -0.74 -16.33 -10.57
N ILE A 68 0.54 -16.07 -10.85
CA ILE A 68 0.98 -15.53 -12.15
C ILE A 68 0.59 -16.47 -13.30
N LYS A 69 0.78 -17.78 -13.14
CA LYS A 69 0.35 -18.79 -14.12
C LYS A 69 -1.17 -18.89 -14.25
N LYS A 70 -1.91 -18.73 -13.16
CA LYS A 70 -3.37 -18.73 -13.12
C LYS A 70 -3.97 -17.53 -13.87
N TYR A 71 -3.26 -16.39 -13.86
CA TYR A 71 -3.72 -15.12 -14.42
C TYR A 71 -2.74 -14.51 -15.44
N PRO A 72 -2.60 -15.11 -16.65
CA PRO A 72 -1.63 -14.64 -17.66
C PRO A 72 -1.84 -13.20 -18.14
N HIS A 73 -3.06 -12.67 -18.03
CA HIS A 73 -3.38 -11.28 -18.38
C HIS A 73 -2.70 -10.26 -17.46
N TRP A 74 -2.20 -10.66 -16.28
CA TRP A 74 -1.37 -9.80 -15.44
C TRP A 74 0.01 -9.47 -16.04
N LYS A 75 0.44 -10.22 -17.08
CA LYS A 75 1.71 -10.02 -17.81
C LYS A 75 2.96 -10.07 -16.91
N MET A 76 2.92 -10.90 -15.87
CA MET A 76 3.97 -11.01 -14.86
C MET A 76 4.89 -12.24 -15.06
N ASN A 77 4.89 -12.89 -16.23
CA ASN A 77 5.68 -14.10 -16.47
C ASN A 77 7.20 -13.91 -16.23
N HIS A 78 7.71 -12.68 -16.33
CA HIS A 78 9.09 -12.34 -15.98
C HIS A 78 9.38 -12.46 -14.47
N ARG A 79 8.38 -12.77 -13.66
CA ARG A 79 8.51 -13.04 -12.21
C ARG A 79 8.37 -14.53 -11.87
N LEU A 80 8.35 -15.43 -12.84
CA LEU A 80 8.41 -16.87 -12.60
C LEU A 80 9.86 -17.30 -12.27
N LEU A 81 10.42 -16.72 -11.22
CA LEU A 81 11.85 -16.70 -10.93
C LEU A 81 12.44 -18.09 -10.70
N TYR A 82 11.71 -18.99 -10.03
CA TYR A 82 12.20 -20.36 -9.80
C TYR A 82 12.31 -21.20 -11.08
N GLU A 83 11.57 -20.86 -12.13
CA GLU A 83 11.71 -21.52 -13.44
C GLU A 83 12.95 -21.03 -14.21
N MET A 84 13.48 -19.86 -13.84
CA MET A 84 14.65 -19.25 -14.48
C MET A 84 15.97 -19.67 -13.84
N ILE A 85 15.93 -20.48 -12.77
CA ILE A 85 17.12 -20.95 -12.04
C ILE A 85 17.70 -22.19 -12.72
N ASP A 86 19.01 -22.16 -13.01
CA ASP A 86 19.80 -23.35 -13.21
C ASP A 86 20.27 -23.87 -11.84
N TYR A 87 19.52 -24.83 -11.31
CA TYR A 87 19.81 -25.44 -10.00
C TYR A 87 21.12 -26.19 -9.94
N LYS A 88 21.64 -26.65 -11.08
CA LYS A 88 22.93 -27.38 -11.16
C LYS A 88 24.10 -26.43 -11.01
N ASN A 89 24.02 -25.28 -11.68
CA ASN A 89 25.11 -24.29 -11.69
C ASN A 89 24.90 -23.20 -10.61
N GLY A 90 23.72 -23.12 -10.00
CA GLY A 90 23.37 -22.09 -9.00
C GLY A 90 23.32 -20.70 -9.61
N THR A 91 22.75 -20.58 -10.82
CA THR A 91 22.62 -19.33 -11.55
C THR A 91 21.17 -19.07 -11.93
N ILE A 92 20.85 -17.81 -12.21
CA ILE A 92 19.52 -17.38 -12.71
C ILE A 92 19.69 -16.48 -13.92
N ASN A 93 18.85 -16.66 -14.94
CA ASN A 93 18.81 -15.78 -16.11
C ASN A 93 17.74 -14.70 -15.95
N LEU A 94 18.15 -13.45 -15.83
CA LEU A 94 17.24 -12.29 -15.77
C LEU A 94 17.46 -11.43 -17.02
N SER A 95 16.42 -11.28 -17.82
CA SER A 95 16.44 -10.45 -19.04
C SER A 95 17.61 -10.77 -19.99
N GLY A 96 17.97 -12.07 -20.12
CA GLY A 96 19.03 -12.55 -21.01
C GLY A 96 20.45 -12.46 -20.42
N LYS A 97 20.62 -12.03 -19.17
CA LYS A 97 21.89 -12.01 -18.45
C LYS A 97 21.89 -13.03 -17.32
N GLU A 98 22.95 -13.80 -17.22
CA GLU A 98 23.13 -14.80 -16.16
C GLU A 98 23.77 -14.18 -14.92
N TYR A 99 23.21 -14.48 -13.75
CA TYR A 99 23.69 -14.05 -12.45
C TYR A 99 23.87 -15.24 -11.51
N LYS A 100 24.89 -15.20 -10.66
CA LYS A 100 25.15 -16.24 -9.68
C LYS A 100 24.35 -16.01 -8.41
N LEU A 101 23.58 -17.00 -7.97
CA LEU A 101 22.87 -16.96 -6.69
C LEU A 101 23.87 -16.99 -5.52
N THR A 102 23.61 -16.20 -4.51
CA THR A 102 24.38 -16.17 -3.24
C THR A 102 24.20 -17.49 -2.47
N SER A 103 23.01 -18.08 -2.57
CA SER A 103 22.65 -19.37 -2.03
C SER A 103 21.67 -20.05 -3.00
N CYS A 104 21.87 -21.32 -3.26
CA CYS A 104 20.96 -22.16 -4.04
C CYS A 104 20.44 -23.33 -3.19
N ASN A 105 20.37 -23.12 -1.86
CA ASN A 105 19.84 -24.10 -0.93
C ASN A 105 18.32 -23.97 -0.82
N PHE A 106 17.61 -24.71 -1.68
CA PHE A 106 16.14 -24.74 -1.75
C PHE A 106 15.63 -26.18 -1.56
N PRO A 107 15.71 -26.76 -0.34
CA PRO A 107 15.42 -28.16 -0.12
C PRO A 107 13.97 -28.57 -0.40
N THR A 108 13.05 -27.62 -0.44
CA THR A 108 11.62 -27.88 -0.73
C THR A 108 11.22 -27.59 -2.18
N ILE A 109 12.18 -27.25 -3.06
CA ILE A 109 11.88 -26.98 -4.47
C ILE A 109 12.26 -28.22 -5.32
N ASP A 110 11.26 -28.74 -6.05
CA ASP A 110 11.49 -29.65 -7.15
C ASP A 110 11.79 -28.82 -8.43
N PRO A 111 12.99 -28.92 -9.03
CA PRO A 111 13.32 -28.20 -10.25
C PRO A 111 12.40 -28.44 -11.45
N LYS A 112 11.66 -29.55 -11.47
CA LYS A 112 10.68 -29.85 -12.52
C LYS A 112 9.32 -29.16 -12.29
N HIS A 113 9.01 -28.90 -11.04
CA HIS A 113 7.75 -28.29 -10.60
C HIS A 113 8.03 -27.27 -9.48
N PRO A 114 8.76 -26.19 -9.77
CA PRO A 114 9.36 -25.33 -8.73
C PRO A 114 8.35 -24.50 -7.95
N ASP A 115 7.15 -24.35 -8.44
CA ASP A 115 6.03 -23.63 -7.80
C ASP A 115 5.11 -24.52 -6.96
N VAL A 116 5.33 -25.86 -6.97
CA VAL A 116 4.49 -26.78 -6.19
C VAL A 116 4.90 -26.76 -4.72
N LEU A 117 3.92 -26.55 -3.83
CA LEU A 117 4.14 -26.65 -2.39
C LEU A 117 4.30 -28.11 -1.98
N THR A 118 5.21 -28.39 -1.03
CA THR A 118 5.27 -29.68 -0.37
C THR A 118 4.04 -29.87 0.55
N GLN A 119 3.80 -31.10 1.02
CA GLN A 119 2.70 -31.36 1.95
C GLN A 119 2.86 -30.55 3.26
N GLU A 120 4.10 -30.44 3.75
CA GLU A 120 4.44 -29.71 4.96
C GLU A 120 4.25 -28.20 4.76
N GLU A 121 4.64 -27.64 3.60
CA GLU A 121 4.40 -26.24 3.25
C GLU A 121 2.91 -25.95 3.14
N GLN A 122 2.13 -26.82 2.52
CA GLN A 122 0.68 -26.66 2.43
C GLN A 122 0.04 -26.68 3.81
N ALA A 123 0.39 -27.67 4.64
CA ALA A 123 -0.13 -27.77 6.00
C ALA A 123 0.26 -26.55 6.88
N LEU A 124 1.45 -26.00 6.69
CA LEU A 124 1.86 -24.76 7.34
C LEU A 124 1.01 -23.58 6.90
N MET A 125 0.81 -23.41 5.58
CA MET A 125 0.01 -22.31 5.04
C MET A 125 -1.47 -22.39 5.47
N GLU A 126 -2.06 -23.56 5.52
CA GLU A 126 -3.43 -23.75 6.03
C GLU A 126 -3.57 -23.31 7.48
N ARG A 127 -2.56 -23.62 8.33
CA ARG A 127 -2.54 -23.22 9.74
C ARG A 127 -2.30 -21.73 9.92
N LEU A 128 -1.38 -21.15 9.16
CA LEU A 128 -1.17 -19.69 9.18
C LEU A 128 -2.43 -18.96 8.71
N HIS A 129 -3.02 -19.39 7.59
CA HIS A 129 -4.26 -18.82 7.09
C HIS A 129 -5.36 -18.87 8.16
N HIS A 130 -5.54 -20.01 8.84
CA HIS A 130 -6.50 -20.12 9.94
C HIS A 130 -6.18 -19.11 11.05
N SER A 131 -4.93 -19.03 11.52
CA SER A 131 -4.52 -18.14 12.59
C SER A 131 -4.78 -16.65 12.27
N PHE A 132 -4.50 -16.24 11.04
CA PHE A 132 -4.78 -14.88 10.57
C PHE A 132 -6.29 -14.61 10.48
N THR A 133 -7.07 -15.60 10.05
CA THR A 133 -8.53 -15.47 9.86
C THR A 133 -9.28 -15.35 11.19
N VAL A 134 -8.82 -16.04 12.25
CA VAL A 134 -9.47 -16.02 13.56
C VAL A 134 -9.01 -14.90 14.47
N SER A 135 -7.99 -14.13 14.11
CA SER A 135 -7.52 -12.98 14.90
C SER A 135 -8.58 -11.87 14.88
N GLU A 136 -9.29 -11.67 16.00
CA GLU A 136 -10.35 -10.66 16.12
C GLU A 136 -9.80 -9.25 15.91
N LYS A 137 -8.68 -8.92 16.55
CA LYS A 137 -8.05 -7.59 16.45
C LYS A 137 -7.63 -7.26 15.01
N LEU A 138 -7.06 -8.22 14.28
CA LEU A 138 -6.72 -8.04 12.87
C LEU A 138 -7.97 -7.82 12.03
N ARG A 139 -9.00 -8.63 12.27
CA ARG A 139 -10.29 -8.51 11.59
C ARG A 139 -10.96 -7.15 11.83
N GLU A 140 -10.95 -6.65 13.06
CA GLU A 140 -11.51 -5.33 13.38
C GLU A 140 -10.75 -4.21 12.64
N HIS A 141 -9.43 -4.26 12.60
CA HIS A 141 -8.62 -3.29 11.86
C HIS A 141 -8.91 -3.33 10.36
N ILE A 142 -9.03 -4.53 9.77
CA ILE A 142 -9.38 -4.68 8.35
C ILE A 142 -10.79 -4.14 8.09
N LEU A 143 -11.77 -4.46 8.95
CA LEU A 143 -13.14 -3.97 8.81
C LEU A 143 -13.23 -2.44 8.93
N LEU A 144 -12.42 -1.83 9.79
CA LEU A 144 -12.32 -0.37 9.89
C LEU A 144 -11.82 0.23 8.57
N GLN A 145 -10.76 -0.34 8.01
CA GLN A 145 -10.22 0.10 6.71
C GLN A 145 -11.23 -0.10 5.56
N LEU A 146 -11.98 -1.20 5.54
CA LEU A 146 -13.00 -1.45 4.51
C LEU A 146 -14.19 -0.49 4.61
N ARG A 147 -14.58 -0.09 5.82
CA ARG A 147 -15.71 0.82 6.05
C ARG A 147 -15.38 2.27 5.70
N HIS A 148 -14.17 2.71 6.02
CA HIS A 148 -13.75 4.11 5.93
C HIS A 148 -12.71 4.37 4.86
N GLY A 149 -12.00 3.34 4.39
CA GLY A 149 -10.99 3.43 3.35
C GLY A 149 -11.58 3.50 1.95
N CYS A 150 -10.80 4.09 1.04
CA CYS A 150 -11.10 4.18 -0.38
C CYS A 150 -9.79 4.24 -1.18
N MET A 151 -9.87 3.92 -2.48
CA MET A 151 -8.71 4.01 -3.38
C MET A 151 -8.33 5.45 -3.70
N TYR A 152 -9.31 6.35 -3.67
CA TYR A 152 -9.11 7.79 -3.78
C TYR A 152 -10.22 8.54 -3.04
N LYS A 153 -9.98 9.79 -2.74
CA LYS A 153 -10.98 10.68 -2.16
C LYS A 153 -10.80 12.10 -2.70
N VAL A 154 -11.90 12.75 -3.03
CA VAL A 154 -11.93 14.19 -3.30
C VAL A 154 -12.53 14.88 -2.08
N VAL A 155 -11.84 15.88 -1.54
CA VAL A 155 -12.28 16.67 -0.38
C VAL A 155 -11.91 18.12 -0.60
N ASN A 156 -12.91 19.01 -0.58
CA ASN A 156 -12.72 20.45 -0.77
C ASN A 156 -11.84 20.76 -1.99
N ASN A 157 -12.18 20.14 -3.13
CA ASN A 157 -11.44 20.28 -4.37
C ASN A 157 -9.99 19.76 -4.33
N ASN A 158 -9.65 18.85 -3.41
CA ASN A 158 -8.34 18.20 -3.34
C ASN A 158 -8.50 16.71 -3.56
N LEU A 159 -7.67 16.15 -4.47
CA LEU A 159 -7.64 14.72 -4.81
C LEU A 159 -6.58 14.00 -3.99
N LEU A 160 -7.00 13.00 -3.24
CA LEU A 160 -6.13 12.15 -2.42
C LEU A 160 -6.12 10.73 -2.98
N TYR A 161 -4.94 10.14 -3.18
CA TYR A 161 -4.75 8.72 -3.48
C TYR A 161 -3.40 8.23 -2.95
N HIS A 162 -3.18 6.90 -2.92
CA HIS A 162 -2.02 6.32 -2.26
C HIS A 162 -0.71 6.62 -2.99
N ALA A 163 -0.51 6.07 -4.21
CA ALA A 163 0.79 6.10 -4.87
C ALA A 163 0.76 6.80 -6.23
N SER A 164 0.00 6.29 -7.18
CA SER A 164 0.03 6.78 -8.57
C SER A 164 -1.32 6.66 -9.29
N ILE A 165 -1.39 7.31 -10.43
CA ILE A 165 -2.37 7.05 -11.48
C ILE A 165 -1.55 6.56 -12.69
N PRO A 166 -1.70 5.30 -13.14
CA PRO A 166 -0.90 4.74 -14.23
C PRO A 166 -0.97 5.57 -15.50
N LEU A 167 0.19 5.89 -16.07
CA LEU A 167 0.35 6.67 -17.29
C LEU A 167 1.12 5.90 -18.36
N ASN A 168 0.85 6.22 -19.62
CA ASN A 168 1.65 5.81 -20.77
C ASN A 168 2.89 6.70 -20.91
N GLU A 169 3.82 6.30 -21.78
CA GLU A 169 5.04 7.06 -22.09
C GLU A 169 4.78 8.45 -22.67
N ASP A 170 3.66 8.66 -23.35
CA ASP A 170 3.24 9.94 -23.88
C ASP A 170 2.53 10.85 -22.84
N GLY A 171 2.33 10.36 -21.62
CA GLY A 171 1.65 11.08 -20.54
C GLY A 171 0.14 10.90 -20.51
N THR A 172 -0.46 10.15 -21.41
CA THR A 172 -1.88 9.82 -21.37
C THR A 172 -2.21 8.79 -20.29
N LEU A 173 -3.47 8.75 -19.84
CA LEU A 173 -3.93 7.75 -18.87
C LEU A 173 -3.84 6.34 -19.45
N ARG A 174 -3.16 5.45 -18.72
CA ARG A 174 -2.96 4.06 -19.13
C ARG A 174 -4.18 3.20 -18.86
N GLU A 175 -4.61 2.45 -19.87
CA GLU A 175 -5.62 1.40 -19.70
C GLU A 175 -4.98 0.14 -19.10
N VAL A 176 -5.54 -0.30 -17.97
CA VAL A 176 -5.12 -1.51 -17.23
C VAL A 176 -6.17 -2.59 -17.43
N GLU A 177 -5.73 -3.79 -17.81
CA GLU A 177 -6.58 -4.96 -17.91
C GLU A 177 -6.81 -5.56 -16.50
N ILE A 178 -8.02 -5.35 -15.97
CA ILE A 178 -8.37 -5.82 -14.62
C ILE A 178 -8.68 -7.33 -14.64
N ASP A 179 -9.47 -7.75 -15.59
CA ASP A 179 -9.76 -9.15 -15.91
C ASP A 179 -9.87 -9.30 -17.44
N PRO A 180 -9.91 -10.51 -18.00
CA PRO A 180 -9.87 -10.70 -19.44
C PRO A 180 -10.91 -9.87 -20.20
N LYS A 181 -10.44 -8.94 -21.03
CA LYS A 181 -11.24 -8.00 -21.85
C LYS A 181 -11.96 -6.90 -21.06
N ASN A 182 -11.69 -6.73 -19.78
CA ASN A 182 -12.22 -5.63 -18.96
C ASN A 182 -11.08 -4.66 -18.61
N PHE A 183 -11.11 -3.51 -19.26
CA PHE A 183 -10.10 -2.47 -19.11
C PHE A 183 -10.66 -1.28 -18.35
N ALA A 184 -9.78 -0.58 -17.66
CA ALA A 184 -10.10 0.67 -16.97
C ALA A 184 -8.87 1.57 -16.87
N LYS A 185 -9.11 2.88 -16.73
CA LYS A 185 -8.06 3.89 -16.51
C LYS A 185 -8.54 4.95 -15.52
N GLY A 186 -7.63 5.74 -15.00
CA GLY A 186 -7.92 6.91 -14.19
C GLY A 186 -8.89 6.63 -13.04
N LYS A 187 -9.95 7.40 -12.96
CA LYS A 187 -10.99 7.31 -11.93
C LYS A 187 -11.75 5.97 -11.96
N ASP A 188 -12.10 5.47 -13.15
CA ASP A 188 -12.80 4.19 -13.30
C ASP A 188 -11.94 3.02 -12.81
N LEU A 189 -10.62 3.04 -13.08
CA LEU A 189 -9.69 2.05 -12.56
C LEU A 189 -9.72 2.00 -11.04
N LEU A 190 -9.54 3.13 -10.37
CA LEU A 190 -9.53 3.17 -8.91
C LEU A 190 -10.88 2.74 -8.31
N HIS A 191 -12.00 3.10 -8.96
CA HIS A 191 -13.32 2.67 -8.55
C HIS A 191 -13.48 1.15 -8.62
N LYS A 192 -13.14 0.53 -9.75
CA LYS A 192 -13.21 -0.92 -9.96
C LYS A 192 -12.29 -1.68 -9.00
N LEU A 193 -11.07 -1.20 -8.77
CA LEU A 193 -10.16 -1.79 -7.79
C LEU A 193 -10.75 -1.73 -6.37
N GLY A 194 -11.37 -0.62 -6.01
CA GLY A 194 -12.09 -0.50 -4.73
C GLY A 194 -13.24 -1.50 -4.59
N MET A 195 -13.93 -1.82 -5.68
CA MET A 195 -14.97 -2.87 -5.67
C MET A 195 -14.36 -4.27 -5.51
N ILE A 196 -13.25 -4.57 -6.19
CA ILE A 196 -12.52 -5.84 -6.04
C ILE A 196 -12.09 -6.04 -4.59
N ILE A 197 -11.46 -5.04 -3.97
CA ILE A 197 -11.05 -5.09 -2.57
C ILE A 197 -12.24 -5.43 -1.67
N ARG A 198 -13.37 -4.74 -1.80
CA ARG A 198 -14.56 -5.01 -0.99
C ARG A 198 -15.13 -6.40 -1.23
N ARG A 199 -15.13 -6.87 -2.49
CA ARG A 199 -15.61 -8.22 -2.85
C ARG A 199 -14.81 -9.33 -2.18
N ALA A 200 -13.50 -9.19 -2.04
CA ALA A 200 -12.66 -10.17 -1.36
C ALA A 200 -13.10 -10.42 0.10
N PHE A 201 -13.66 -9.42 0.77
CA PHE A 201 -14.12 -9.50 2.17
C PHE A 201 -15.62 -9.74 2.34
N GLN A 202 -16.37 -9.92 1.25
CA GLN A 202 -17.79 -10.29 1.35
C GLN A 202 -17.93 -11.69 1.94
N PRO A 203 -19.05 -11.96 2.65
CA PRO A 203 -19.36 -13.33 3.10
C PRO A 203 -19.35 -14.32 1.94
N GLN A 204 -18.95 -15.54 2.23
CA GLN A 204 -18.93 -16.60 1.23
C GLN A 204 -20.37 -16.92 0.77
N THR A 205 -20.65 -16.66 -0.49
CA THR A 205 -21.92 -17.01 -1.16
C THR A 205 -21.68 -18.14 -2.15
N GLU A 206 -22.75 -18.68 -2.75
CA GLU A 206 -22.66 -19.80 -3.70
C GLU A 206 -21.78 -19.50 -4.94
N ASN A 207 -21.63 -18.24 -5.33
CA ASN A 207 -20.76 -17.83 -6.46
C ASN A 207 -19.36 -17.46 -5.97
N ASN A 208 -18.53 -18.45 -5.73
CA ASN A 208 -17.22 -18.32 -5.10
C ASN A 208 -16.12 -17.78 -6.03
N LYS A 209 -16.28 -17.87 -7.38
CA LYS A 209 -15.22 -17.56 -8.36
C LYS A 209 -14.82 -16.09 -8.39
N GLU A 210 -15.79 -15.19 -8.34
CA GLU A 210 -15.49 -13.75 -8.35
C GLU A 210 -14.80 -13.29 -7.05
N ARG A 211 -15.18 -13.89 -5.92
CA ARG A 211 -14.53 -13.64 -4.65
C ARG A 211 -13.12 -14.24 -4.62
N GLU A 212 -12.93 -15.44 -5.15
CA GLU A 212 -11.63 -16.09 -5.30
C GLU A 212 -10.69 -15.20 -6.15
N TYR A 213 -11.16 -14.75 -7.31
CA TYR A 213 -10.42 -13.80 -8.13
C TYR A 213 -10.06 -12.52 -7.37
N ALA A 214 -11.01 -11.96 -6.62
CA ALA A 214 -10.79 -10.76 -5.83
C ALA A 214 -9.74 -10.95 -4.73
N ILE A 215 -9.69 -12.13 -4.10
CA ILE A 215 -8.63 -12.49 -3.13
C ILE A 215 -7.28 -12.61 -3.82
N ASP A 216 -7.21 -13.34 -4.93
CA ASP A 216 -5.96 -13.54 -5.67
C ASP A 216 -5.43 -12.21 -6.25
N TYR A 217 -6.33 -11.29 -6.61
CA TYR A 217 -5.97 -9.97 -7.14
C TYR A 217 -5.19 -9.08 -6.15
N PHE A 218 -5.19 -9.41 -4.86
CA PHE A 218 -4.33 -8.71 -3.88
C PHE A 218 -2.85 -8.86 -4.19
N LEU A 219 -2.42 -9.96 -4.80
CA LEU A 219 -1.05 -10.08 -5.29
C LEU A 219 -0.76 -9.02 -6.35
N TYR A 220 -1.66 -8.86 -7.34
CA TYR A 220 -1.50 -7.84 -8.38
C TYR A 220 -1.54 -6.42 -7.80
N LEU A 221 -2.42 -6.14 -6.85
CA LEU A 221 -2.45 -4.84 -6.17
C LEU A 221 -1.15 -4.54 -5.46
N TRP A 222 -0.52 -5.54 -4.85
CA TRP A 222 0.72 -5.40 -4.10
C TRP A 222 1.96 -5.23 -4.98
N CYS A 223 2.09 -5.98 -6.07
CA CYS A 223 3.32 -6.02 -6.87
C CYS A 223 3.11 -6.04 -8.40
N GLY A 224 1.88 -5.85 -8.87
CA GLY A 224 1.58 -5.78 -10.31
C GLY A 224 2.12 -4.50 -10.96
N PRO A 225 2.65 -4.59 -12.20
CA PRO A 225 3.37 -3.49 -12.84
C PRO A 225 2.51 -2.25 -13.11
N ASP A 226 1.22 -2.41 -13.32
CA ASP A 226 0.28 -1.32 -13.58
C ASP A 226 -0.64 -1.04 -12.39
N SER A 227 -0.32 -1.60 -11.20
CA SER A 227 -1.10 -1.35 -9.99
C SER A 227 -0.89 0.08 -9.50
N PRO A 228 -1.95 0.87 -9.31
CA PRO A 228 -1.83 2.23 -8.75
C PRO A 228 -1.32 2.26 -7.30
N LEU A 229 -1.21 1.10 -6.64
CA LEU A 229 -0.63 0.97 -5.30
C LEU A 229 0.88 0.66 -5.33
N PHE A 230 1.43 0.28 -6.48
CA PHE A 230 2.83 -0.09 -6.64
C PHE A 230 3.53 0.67 -7.78
N ASP A 231 3.01 0.57 -9.00
CA ASP A 231 3.44 1.29 -10.22
C ASP A 231 4.95 1.23 -10.48
N LYS A 232 5.48 0.00 -10.44
CA LYS A 232 6.86 -0.33 -10.79
C LYS A 232 6.87 -1.61 -11.61
N ALA A 233 7.82 -1.75 -12.51
CA ALA A 233 7.89 -2.89 -13.43
C ALA A 233 8.00 -4.26 -12.72
N ALA A 234 8.65 -4.30 -11.57
CA ALA A 234 8.81 -5.52 -10.78
C ALA A 234 9.18 -5.20 -9.33
N MET A 235 8.73 -6.05 -8.41
CA MET A 235 9.21 -6.04 -7.02
C MET A 235 10.45 -6.93 -6.93
N THR A 236 11.61 -6.36 -6.59
CA THR A 236 12.91 -7.03 -6.62
C THR A 236 13.30 -7.68 -5.29
N THR A 237 12.33 -8.18 -4.53
CA THR A 237 12.58 -8.81 -3.22
C THR A 237 13.44 -10.06 -3.35
N PHE A 238 13.18 -10.92 -4.33
CA PHE A 238 13.98 -12.11 -4.61
C PHE A 238 15.44 -11.75 -4.93
N GLU A 239 15.63 -10.79 -5.81
CA GLU A 239 16.96 -10.34 -6.24
C GLU A 239 17.75 -9.79 -5.06
N ARG A 240 17.11 -9.05 -4.16
CA ARG A 240 17.75 -8.52 -2.94
C ARG A 240 18.21 -9.59 -1.98
N TYR A 241 17.53 -10.73 -1.92
CA TYR A 241 17.95 -11.86 -1.09
C TYR A 241 19.04 -12.69 -1.77
N PHE A 242 18.88 -13.01 -3.04
CA PHE A 242 19.67 -14.06 -3.68
C PHE A 242 20.73 -13.57 -4.66
N LEU A 243 20.81 -12.27 -4.97
CA LEU A 243 21.80 -11.70 -5.89
C LEU A 243 22.60 -10.60 -5.21
N LYS A 244 23.90 -10.48 -5.58
CA LYS A 244 24.79 -9.42 -5.07
C LYS A 244 24.80 -8.19 -5.96
N GLU A 245 24.47 -8.35 -7.22
CA GLU A 245 24.54 -7.34 -8.26
C GLU A 245 23.42 -6.30 -8.05
N LYS A 246 23.80 -5.09 -7.61
CA LYS A 246 22.88 -4.02 -7.28
C LYS A 246 22.00 -3.57 -8.44
N GLU A 247 22.43 -3.78 -9.68
CA GLU A 247 21.61 -3.51 -10.86
C GLU A 247 20.33 -4.33 -10.90
N THR A 248 20.35 -5.56 -10.35
CA THR A 248 19.15 -6.43 -10.27
C THR A 248 18.18 -5.99 -9.18
N HIS A 249 18.61 -5.11 -8.27
CA HIS A 249 17.78 -4.58 -7.18
C HIS A 249 17.02 -3.32 -7.59
N HIS A 250 17.21 -2.85 -8.83
CA HIS A 250 16.54 -1.66 -9.33
C HIS A 250 15.07 -1.96 -9.70
N GLU A 251 14.16 -1.15 -9.20
CA GLU A 251 12.74 -1.20 -9.51
C GLU A 251 12.40 -0.02 -10.43
N GLU A 252 12.26 -0.31 -11.73
CA GLU A 252 11.89 0.72 -12.72
C GLU A 252 10.49 1.24 -12.39
N LYS A 253 10.40 2.55 -12.15
CA LYS A 253 9.14 3.22 -11.77
C LYS A 253 8.30 3.50 -13.01
N GLY A 254 6.97 3.45 -12.84
CA GLY A 254 6.00 3.85 -13.87
C GLY A 254 6.15 5.31 -14.33
N PHE A 255 5.52 5.61 -15.45
CA PHE A 255 5.63 6.94 -16.06
C PHE A 255 5.04 8.06 -15.21
N TYR A 256 4.09 7.76 -14.32
CA TYR A 256 3.59 8.72 -13.33
C TYR A 256 4.74 9.38 -12.55
N PHE A 257 5.68 8.57 -12.04
CA PHE A 257 6.81 9.10 -11.26
C PHE A 257 7.79 9.92 -12.10
N LYS A 258 7.84 9.70 -13.42
CA LYS A 258 8.65 10.51 -14.34
C LYS A 258 8.00 11.86 -14.65
N PHE A 259 6.66 11.91 -14.63
CA PHE A 259 5.90 13.07 -15.06
C PHE A 259 5.27 13.90 -13.92
N ARG A 260 5.37 13.45 -12.67
CA ARG A 260 4.75 14.12 -11.51
C ARG A 260 5.22 15.55 -11.23
N GLU A 261 6.30 16.01 -11.90
CA GLU A 261 6.74 17.41 -11.86
C GLU A 261 6.04 18.31 -12.89
N ARG A 262 5.28 17.75 -13.81
CA ARG A 262 4.62 18.45 -14.91
C ARG A 262 3.23 18.93 -14.49
N GLU A 263 2.96 20.23 -14.70
CA GLU A 263 1.67 20.84 -14.39
C GLU A 263 0.54 20.29 -15.27
N ASP A 264 0.79 20.10 -16.57
CA ASP A 264 -0.20 19.55 -17.51
C ASP A 264 -0.64 18.14 -17.15
N ILE A 265 0.24 17.32 -16.57
CA ILE A 265 -0.11 15.99 -16.06
C ILE A 265 -0.94 16.08 -14.78
N ALA A 266 -0.58 17.01 -13.88
CA ALA A 266 -1.38 17.25 -12.68
C ALA A 266 -2.79 17.72 -13.04
N ASP A 267 -2.92 18.61 -14.04
CA ASP A 267 -4.20 19.10 -14.56
C ASP A 267 -5.02 17.96 -15.16
N LEU A 268 -4.43 17.15 -16.06
CA LEU A 268 -5.07 15.97 -16.64
C LEU A 268 -5.63 15.02 -15.57
N ILE A 269 -4.86 14.74 -14.54
CA ILE A 269 -5.29 13.86 -13.46
C ILE A 269 -6.42 14.50 -12.65
N MET A 270 -6.32 15.77 -12.27
CA MET A 270 -7.38 16.46 -11.53
C MET A 270 -8.69 16.49 -12.32
N GLU A 271 -8.65 16.81 -13.59
CA GLU A 271 -9.83 16.84 -14.48
C GLU A 271 -10.49 15.46 -14.63
N GLU A 272 -9.71 14.39 -14.70
CA GLU A 272 -10.20 13.00 -14.73
C GLU A 272 -11.02 12.66 -13.46
N PHE A 273 -10.71 13.29 -12.33
CA PHE A 273 -11.38 13.08 -11.05
C PHE A 273 -12.40 14.18 -10.70
N ASP A 274 -12.82 15.00 -11.67
CA ASP A 274 -13.76 16.12 -11.48
C ASP A 274 -13.27 17.17 -10.47
N VAL A 275 -11.95 17.35 -10.36
CA VAL A 275 -11.31 18.37 -9.54
C VAL A 275 -10.93 19.55 -10.42
N ASN A 276 -11.30 20.76 -9.99
CA ASN A 276 -10.92 21.98 -10.72
C ASN A 276 -9.41 22.19 -10.65
N SER A 277 -8.71 22.02 -11.78
CA SER A 277 -7.25 22.06 -11.87
C SER A 277 -6.65 23.45 -11.60
N THR A 278 -7.45 24.53 -11.62
CA THR A 278 -6.99 25.88 -11.31
C THR A 278 -6.78 26.11 -9.80
N THR A 279 -7.60 25.46 -8.96
CA THR A 279 -7.65 25.70 -7.50
C THR A 279 -7.51 24.42 -6.68
N GLY A 280 -7.46 23.27 -7.35
CA GLY A 280 -7.33 21.97 -6.72
C GLY A 280 -5.88 21.52 -6.58
N HIS A 281 -5.71 20.49 -5.75
CA HIS A 281 -4.40 19.90 -5.51
C HIS A 281 -4.50 18.37 -5.52
N ILE A 282 -3.39 17.72 -5.84
CA ILE A 282 -3.17 16.30 -5.66
C ILE A 282 -2.33 16.08 -4.41
N ILE A 283 -2.75 15.15 -3.55
CA ILE A 283 -2.04 14.76 -2.34
C ILE A 283 -1.83 13.25 -2.38
N ASN A 284 -0.57 12.80 -2.38
CA ASN A 284 -0.24 11.39 -2.41
C ASN A 284 0.99 11.04 -1.55
N GLY A 285 1.38 9.74 -1.54
CA GLY A 285 2.49 9.23 -0.75
C GLY A 285 3.21 8.06 -1.43
N HIS A 286 3.41 6.96 -0.72
CA HIS A 286 4.02 5.68 -1.13
C HIS A 286 5.52 5.72 -1.42
N VAL A 287 6.01 6.72 -2.15
CA VAL A 287 7.44 6.87 -2.43
C VAL A 287 7.98 8.02 -1.58
N PRO A 288 8.74 7.70 -0.52
CA PRO A 288 9.25 8.72 0.39
C PRO A 288 10.09 9.77 -0.34
N VAL A 289 9.97 11.02 0.12
CA VAL A 289 10.76 12.15 -0.38
C VAL A 289 12.16 12.07 0.21
N HIS A 290 13.18 12.02 -0.65
CA HIS A 290 14.58 12.00 -0.24
C HIS A 290 15.12 13.43 -0.05
N VAL A 291 14.83 14.04 1.07
CA VAL A 291 15.25 15.42 1.39
C VAL A 291 16.78 15.55 1.39
N ASN A 292 17.49 14.53 1.90
CA ASN A 292 18.95 14.47 1.89
C ASN A 292 19.59 14.44 0.48
N LYS A 293 18.78 14.12 -0.56
CA LYS A 293 19.17 14.20 -1.98
C LYS A 293 18.65 15.46 -2.67
N GLY A 294 18.05 16.39 -1.92
CA GLY A 294 17.48 17.63 -2.45
C GLY A 294 16.09 17.49 -3.10
N GLU A 295 15.42 16.34 -2.93
CA GLU A 295 14.06 16.18 -3.42
C GLU A 295 13.08 17.03 -2.60
N LYS A 296 12.12 17.66 -3.28
CA LYS A 296 11.10 18.50 -2.64
C LYS A 296 9.74 17.77 -2.61
N PRO A 297 8.97 17.92 -1.52
CA PRO A 297 7.65 17.31 -1.39
C PRO A 297 6.59 17.98 -2.29
N ILE A 298 6.81 19.25 -2.64
CA ILE A 298 5.90 20.05 -3.47
C ILE A 298 6.36 19.98 -4.92
N LYS A 299 5.47 19.55 -5.82
CA LYS A 299 5.74 19.23 -7.22
C LYS A 299 4.72 19.93 -8.13
N ALA A 300 4.94 19.89 -9.45
CA ALA A 300 4.04 20.46 -10.44
C ALA A 300 3.62 21.90 -10.08
N ASN A 301 4.59 22.74 -9.74
CA ASN A 301 4.39 24.15 -9.37
C ASN A 301 3.34 24.35 -8.24
N GLY A 302 3.30 23.45 -7.26
CA GLY A 302 2.36 23.51 -6.12
C GLY A 302 1.11 22.65 -6.27
N LYS A 303 0.81 22.13 -7.47
CA LYS A 303 -0.39 21.34 -7.74
C LYS A 303 -0.35 19.92 -7.15
N LEU A 304 0.84 19.40 -6.87
CA LEU A 304 1.02 18.06 -6.30
C LEU A 304 1.88 18.10 -5.05
N MET A 305 1.40 17.48 -3.98
CA MET A 305 2.05 17.39 -2.68
C MET A 305 2.29 15.93 -2.32
N VAL A 306 3.56 15.53 -2.19
CA VAL A 306 3.95 14.19 -1.73
C VAL A 306 4.20 14.26 -0.23
N ILE A 307 3.33 13.67 0.58
CA ILE A 307 3.38 13.75 2.04
C ILE A 307 4.05 12.55 2.71
N ASP A 308 4.69 11.68 1.93
CA ASP A 308 5.43 10.54 2.46
C ASP A 308 6.89 10.95 2.75
N GLY A 309 7.24 10.99 4.02
CA GLY A 309 8.60 11.25 4.49
C GLY A 309 9.25 10.02 5.14
N GLY A 310 8.57 8.86 5.14
CA GLY A 310 9.06 7.65 5.78
C GLY A 310 9.08 7.75 7.31
N PHE A 311 7.92 7.74 7.96
CA PHE A 311 7.80 7.82 9.43
C PHE A 311 8.54 6.71 10.18
N SER A 312 8.75 5.54 9.54
CA SER A 312 9.53 4.46 10.16
C SER A 312 10.99 4.87 10.31
N GLU A 313 11.55 4.65 11.49
CA GLU A 313 12.97 4.92 11.80
C GLU A 313 13.94 4.32 10.77
N ALA A 314 13.56 3.17 10.18
CA ALA A 314 14.36 2.53 9.14
C ALA A 314 14.60 3.42 7.91
N TYR A 315 13.66 4.33 7.60
CA TYR A 315 13.75 5.25 6.46
C TYR A 315 14.47 6.55 6.78
N HIS A 316 14.61 6.97 8.04
CA HIS A 316 15.17 8.28 8.40
C HIS A 316 16.57 8.52 7.81
N LYS A 317 17.41 7.47 7.70
CA LYS A 317 18.73 7.56 7.08
C LYS A 317 18.67 7.79 5.57
N GLU A 318 17.62 7.30 4.92
CA GLU A 318 17.44 7.41 3.47
C GLU A 318 16.73 8.70 3.08
N THR A 319 15.78 9.16 3.88
CA THR A 319 14.98 10.36 3.61
C THR A 319 15.60 11.62 4.17
N GLY A 320 16.28 11.51 5.31
CA GLY A 320 16.86 12.64 6.05
C GLY A 320 15.87 13.33 6.99
N ILE A 321 14.63 12.84 7.10
CA ILE A 321 13.56 13.40 7.94
C ILE A 321 12.75 12.28 8.60
N ALA A 322 11.87 12.66 9.54
CA ALA A 322 10.94 11.73 10.21
C ALA A 322 9.52 11.74 9.62
N GLY A 323 9.26 12.50 8.58
CA GLY A 323 7.96 12.53 7.90
C GLY A 323 7.41 13.92 7.67
N TYR A 324 6.19 13.98 7.12
CA TYR A 324 5.46 15.21 6.86
C TYR A 324 4.07 15.18 7.50
N THR A 325 3.60 16.36 7.92
CA THR A 325 2.18 16.61 8.21
C THR A 325 1.69 17.74 7.31
N LEU A 326 0.69 17.48 6.48
CA LEU A 326 0.02 18.51 5.70
C LEU A 326 -1.18 19.04 6.49
N ILE A 327 -1.22 20.34 6.70
CA ILE A 327 -2.31 21.03 7.40
C ILE A 327 -3.09 21.85 6.38
N TYR A 328 -4.38 21.53 6.21
CA TYR A 328 -5.32 22.31 5.43
C TYR A 328 -6.21 23.14 6.36
N HIS A 329 -6.20 24.42 6.20
CA HIS A 329 -6.98 25.32 7.03
C HIS A 329 -7.56 26.50 6.22
N SER A 330 -8.28 27.38 6.89
CA SER A 330 -9.01 28.50 6.23
C SER A 330 -8.11 29.49 5.45
N ARG A 331 -6.80 29.44 5.61
CA ARG A 331 -5.82 30.28 4.90
C ARG A 331 -5.04 29.55 3.81
N GLY A 332 -5.23 28.24 3.65
CA GLY A 332 -4.54 27.46 2.63
C GLY A 332 -3.86 26.22 3.19
N PHE A 333 -2.67 25.89 2.69
CA PHE A 333 -1.91 24.71 3.09
C PHE A 333 -0.60 25.08 3.77
N GLU A 334 -0.31 24.38 4.85
CA GLU A 334 0.98 24.37 5.54
C GLU A 334 1.52 22.93 5.57
N LEU A 335 2.79 22.78 5.23
CA LEU A 335 3.51 21.51 5.31
C LEU A 335 4.50 21.56 6.46
N VAL A 336 4.33 20.68 7.44
CA VAL A 336 5.25 20.51 8.56
C VAL A 336 6.16 19.33 8.25
N GLN A 337 7.46 19.58 8.15
CA GLN A 337 8.49 18.56 8.08
C GLN A 337 8.96 18.23 9.49
N HIS A 338 8.95 16.94 9.85
CA HIS A 338 9.40 16.48 11.15
C HIS A 338 10.85 16.03 11.10
N GLU A 339 11.66 16.51 12.04
CA GLU A 339 13.01 16.04 12.21
C GLU A 339 13.04 14.69 12.95
N PRO A 340 14.05 13.84 12.68
CA PRO A 340 14.20 12.57 13.40
C PRO A 340 14.30 12.78 14.91
N PHE A 341 13.47 12.09 15.67
CA PHE A 341 13.52 12.10 17.13
C PHE A 341 14.55 11.08 17.62
N ALA A 342 15.53 11.54 18.38
CA ALA A 342 16.67 10.70 18.80
C ALA A 342 16.24 9.67 19.86
N SER A 343 15.75 10.14 21.00
CA SER A 343 15.16 9.34 22.06
C SER A 343 14.48 10.23 23.11
N GLU A 344 13.61 9.65 23.89
CA GLU A 344 12.94 10.32 25.01
C GLU A 344 13.97 10.80 26.06
N GLU A 345 14.97 9.97 26.39
CA GLU A 345 16.04 10.31 27.32
C GLU A 345 16.86 11.51 26.84
N GLU A 346 17.22 11.54 25.54
CA GLU A 346 17.99 12.63 24.93
C GLU A 346 17.17 13.93 24.93
N ALA A 347 15.88 13.86 24.63
CA ALA A 347 14.97 15.01 24.65
C ALA A 347 14.83 15.58 26.06
N ILE A 348 14.63 14.75 27.07
CA ILE A 348 14.55 15.16 28.47
C ILE A 348 15.89 15.76 28.93
N LYS A 349 16.99 15.09 28.62
CA LYS A 349 18.34 15.50 29.04
C LYS A 349 18.80 16.83 28.46
N ARG A 350 18.42 17.11 27.22
CA ARG A 350 18.77 18.34 26.51
C ARG A 350 17.70 19.43 26.60
N GLY A 351 16.51 19.11 27.11
CA GLY A 351 15.36 20.00 27.09
C GLY A 351 14.90 20.35 25.69
N THR A 352 15.11 19.42 24.74
CA THR A 352 14.71 19.60 23.34
C THR A 352 13.31 19.05 23.11
N ASP A 353 12.50 19.79 22.36
CA ASP A 353 11.19 19.33 21.89
C ASP A 353 11.33 18.64 20.53
N ILE A 354 10.24 18.05 20.02
CA ILE A 354 10.16 17.56 18.65
C ILE A 354 10.28 18.76 17.72
N VAL A 355 11.36 18.79 16.93
CA VAL A 355 11.62 19.89 16.01
C VAL A 355 10.88 19.63 14.70
N GLY A 356 10.12 20.63 14.27
CA GLY A 356 9.46 20.64 12.96
C GLY A 356 9.69 21.96 12.24
N THR A 357 9.88 21.89 10.93
CA THR A 357 9.95 23.06 10.07
C THR A 357 8.66 23.21 9.31
N THR A 358 8.00 24.36 9.46
CA THR A 358 6.75 24.65 8.75
C THR A 358 7.02 25.45 7.49
N GLN A 359 6.47 25.01 6.37
CA GLN A 359 6.48 25.71 5.09
C GLN A 359 5.04 26.03 4.68
N ILE A 360 4.77 27.29 4.34
CA ILE A 360 3.53 27.68 3.69
C ILE A 360 3.59 27.20 2.24
N VAL A 361 2.66 26.31 1.84
CA VAL A 361 2.55 25.79 0.49
C VAL A 361 1.68 26.72 -0.35
N GLU A 362 0.53 27.09 0.20
CA GLU A 362 -0.41 27.98 -0.43
C GLU A 362 -1.01 28.94 0.62
N LEU A 363 -1.17 30.19 0.25
CA LEU A 363 -1.83 31.19 1.07
C LEU A 363 -3.00 31.82 0.30
N ASN A 364 -4.23 31.50 0.72
CA ASN A 364 -5.44 32.08 0.15
C ASN A 364 -5.52 33.58 0.46
N GLN A 365 -5.76 34.41 -0.54
CA GLN A 365 -6.01 35.86 -0.37
C GLN A 365 -7.22 36.11 0.51
N ARG A 366 -8.30 35.34 0.29
CA ARG A 366 -9.51 35.37 1.11
C ARG A 366 -9.56 34.13 2.03
N ARG A 367 -9.88 34.37 3.30
CA ARG A 367 -10.09 33.29 4.24
C ARG A 367 -11.28 32.43 3.83
N LEU A 368 -11.10 31.12 3.70
CA LEU A 368 -12.17 30.16 3.45
C LEU A 368 -13.10 30.10 4.66
N LYS A 369 -14.39 30.05 4.39
CA LYS A 369 -15.46 29.84 5.36
C LYS A 369 -15.99 28.42 5.25
N VAL A 370 -16.73 27.94 6.24
CA VAL A 370 -17.44 26.65 6.15
C VAL A 370 -18.34 26.60 4.91
N ALA A 371 -18.99 27.70 4.56
CA ALA A 371 -19.83 27.80 3.35
C ALA A 371 -19.10 27.57 2.03
N ASP A 372 -17.77 27.65 2.01
CA ASP A 372 -16.92 27.44 0.83
C ASP A 372 -16.40 25.98 0.75
N THR A 373 -16.79 25.10 1.68
CA THR A 373 -16.37 23.71 1.77
C THR A 373 -17.47 22.74 1.31
N ASP A 374 -17.11 21.48 1.04
CA ASP A 374 -18.06 20.41 0.74
C ASP A 374 -19.12 20.28 1.84
N LYS A 375 -18.69 20.35 3.12
CA LYS A 375 -19.62 20.34 4.26
C LYS A 375 -20.56 21.54 4.26
N GLY A 376 -20.07 22.71 3.86
CA GLY A 376 -20.91 23.90 3.72
C GLY A 376 -21.94 23.75 2.60
N THR A 377 -21.57 23.13 1.50
CA THR A 377 -22.49 22.81 0.41
C THR A 377 -23.57 21.83 0.86
N GLU A 378 -23.19 20.76 1.55
CA GLU A 378 -24.13 19.80 2.13
C GLU A 378 -25.13 20.50 3.10
N LEU A 379 -24.63 21.37 3.97
CA LEU A 379 -25.48 22.11 4.92
C LEU A 379 -26.45 23.07 4.20
N LYS A 380 -26.04 23.73 3.12
CA LYS A 380 -26.93 24.57 2.32
C LYS A 380 -28.08 23.76 1.73
N LEU A 381 -27.81 22.62 1.12
CA LEU A 381 -28.84 21.72 0.58
C LEU A 381 -29.82 21.25 1.68
N GLN A 382 -29.31 20.94 2.88
CA GLN A 382 -30.17 20.57 4.02
C GLN A 382 -31.05 21.75 4.48
N ILE A 383 -30.53 22.97 4.50
CA ILE A 383 -31.29 24.17 4.84
C ILE A 383 -32.39 24.40 3.80
N GLU A 384 -32.08 24.38 2.49
CA GLU A 384 -33.05 24.51 1.41
C GLU A 384 -34.17 23.47 1.53
N ALA A 385 -33.85 22.20 1.76
CA ALA A 385 -34.84 21.15 1.96
C ALA A 385 -35.74 21.38 3.19
N LEU A 386 -35.17 21.91 4.28
CA LEU A 386 -35.95 22.24 5.47
C LEU A 386 -36.84 23.46 5.25
N GLU A 387 -36.40 24.45 4.51
CA GLU A 387 -37.21 25.62 4.13
C GLU A 387 -38.39 25.23 3.23
N GLU A 388 -38.16 24.33 2.24
CA GLU A 388 -39.23 23.75 1.41
C GLU A 388 -40.24 22.96 2.25
N LEU A 389 -39.76 22.16 3.20
CA LEU A 389 -40.60 21.39 4.10
C LEU A 389 -41.46 22.34 4.97
N LEU A 390 -40.86 23.37 5.55
CA LEU A 390 -41.55 24.38 6.34
C LEU A 390 -42.63 25.10 5.51
N TYR A 391 -42.28 25.50 4.29
CA TYR A 391 -43.22 26.11 3.35
C TYR A 391 -44.42 25.19 3.10
N ALA A 392 -44.18 23.90 2.85
CA ALA A 392 -45.24 22.92 2.60
C ALA A 392 -46.17 22.73 3.82
N TYR A 393 -45.66 22.75 5.03
CA TYR A 393 -46.46 22.73 6.26
C TYR A 393 -47.30 24.00 6.41
N LEU A 394 -46.71 25.18 6.25
CA LEU A 394 -47.38 26.46 6.43
C LEU A 394 -48.50 26.67 5.41
N HIS A 395 -48.40 26.07 4.23
CA HIS A 395 -49.40 26.20 3.16
C HIS A 395 -50.35 25.00 3.06
N GLY A 396 -50.29 24.05 4.02
CA GLY A 396 -51.22 22.92 4.08
C GLY A 396 -50.98 21.84 3.01
N PHE A 397 -49.82 21.83 2.34
CA PHE A 397 -49.45 20.77 1.41
C PHE A 397 -49.07 19.45 2.11
N LEU A 398 -48.71 19.53 3.38
CA LEU A 398 -48.43 18.39 4.23
C LEU A 398 -49.32 18.46 5.48
N ALA A 399 -49.99 17.34 5.80
CA ALA A 399 -50.71 17.19 7.05
C ALA A 399 -49.76 16.64 8.14
N GLU A 400 -49.93 17.09 9.40
CA GLU A 400 -49.27 16.39 10.50
C GLU A 400 -49.72 14.93 10.50
N SER A 401 -48.73 14.01 10.49
CA SER A 401 -49.06 12.60 10.72
C SER A 401 -49.63 12.48 12.14
N GLU A 402 -50.85 11.96 12.30
CA GLU A 402 -51.37 11.57 13.60
C GLU A 402 -50.30 10.72 14.32
N LYS A 403 -49.84 11.20 15.49
CA LYS A 403 -48.92 10.46 16.34
C LYS A 403 -49.55 9.09 16.63
N LYS A 404 -49.16 8.07 15.94
CA LYS A 404 -49.41 6.68 16.37
C LYS A 404 -48.75 6.55 17.74
N ASN A 405 -49.56 6.45 18.78
CA ASN A 405 -49.07 6.16 20.12
C ASN A 405 -48.11 4.97 20.04
N PRO A 406 -46.93 5.06 20.66
CA PRO A 406 -46.03 3.90 20.72
C PRO A 406 -46.80 2.75 21.39
N PRO A 407 -46.63 1.49 20.98
CA PRO A 407 -47.25 0.36 21.60
C PRO A 407 -46.90 0.42 23.10
N LYS A 408 -47.92 0.29 23.94
CA LYS A 408 -47.73 0.12 25.38
C LYS A 408 -46.95 -1.15 25.59
N ILE A 409 -45.81 -1.05 26.23
CA ILE A 409 -44.98 -2.16 26.69
C ILE A 409 -45.70 -2.88 27.80
#